data_d7305a392062fd986363f54f08404f19
#
_entry.id   d7305a392062fd986363f54f08404f19
#
_cell.length_a   1.000
_cell.length_b   1.000
_cell.length_c   1.000
_cell.angle_alpha   90.00
_cell.angle_beta   90.00
_cell.angle_gamma   90.00
#
_symmetry.space_group_name_H-M   'P 1'
#
loop_
_entity.id
_entity.type
_entity.pdbx_description
1 polymer ?
#
loop_
_entity_poly.entity_id
_entity_poly.type
_entity_poly.pdbx_seq_one_letter_code
_entity_poly.pdbx_strand_id
1 'polypeptide(L)'
;MTTDPFANRIEKLRKVLADADAQGIVLTSPENKRYFLGFTGSDGYGLITAESRQIFVDSRYTEQAKEQCIGTDVVLAVGGTAKRVSEEIKNKGLQRLAMEDRQIPWGELLGFEKRGEGVEFVPLSAELSAIRITKDESEIAIIREAIRIGDEAFRRTLPEIKTGVTEAHVAAVLEHEMRLLGAQGPSFTTIVASGYRSAMPHGTASEKKLEAHDPITIDFGCVYQGYCSDATRTVFLGEPTDEMRRIYEVVLEAQQKTAHSLKPGMTGHEIDKIARDVISDAGYGEYFGHSLGHSLGLLVHEPPSAAPGAETRFEPGSFVTVEPGIYVAGVGGVRIEDTCLITEEGAEILTDLPKELTVLPV
;
A
#
# COMPACT_ATOMS: atom_id res chain seq x y z
N MET A 1 -32.82 2.01 9.10
CA MET A 1 -32.05 0.77 8.92
C MET A 1 -30.70 1.21 8.38
N THR A 2 -29.63 1.01 9.12
CA THR A 2 -28.28 1.28 8.61
C THR A 2 -28.02 0.29 7.48
N THR A 3 -27.77 0.79 6.29
CA THR A 3 -27.35 -0.06 5.16
C THR A 3 -26.03 -0.74 5.53
N ASP A 4 -25.94 -2.04 5.28
CA ASP A 4 -24.70 -2.80 5.49
C ASP A 4 -23.59 -2.28 4.56
N PRO A 5 -22.54 -1.64 5.05
CA PRO A 5 -21.50 -1.04 4.22
C PRO A 5 -20.64 -2.09 3.47
N PHE A 6 -20.70 -3.35 3.89
CA PHE A 6 -19.91 -4.44 3.32
C PHE A 6 -20.69 -5.30 2.32
N ALA A 7 -21.99 -5.07 2.14
CA ALA A 7 -22.87 -5.93 1.34
C ALA A 7 -22.35 -6.19 -0.07
N ASN A 8 -21.94 -5.13 -0.79
CA ASN A 8 -21.41 -5.24 -2.15
C ASN A 8 -20.07 -6.03 -2.20
N ARG A 9 -19.18 -5.81 -1.22
CA ARG A 9 -17.90 -6.52 -1.10
C ARG A 9 -18.11 -8.00 -0.84
N ILE A 10 -19.08 -8.33 0.00
CA ILE A 10 -19.48 -9.72 0.31
C ILE A 10 -20.09 -10.41 -0.92
N GLU A 11 -20.89 -9.70 -1.71
CA GLU A 11 -21.45 -10.26 -2.94
C GLU A 11 -20.37 -10.60 -3.97
N LYS A 12 -19.40 -9.69 -4.17
CA LYS A 12 -18.22 -9.95 -5.00
C LYS A 12 -17.43 -11.17 -4.50
N LEU A 13 -17.20 -11.28 -3.19
CA LEU A 13 -16.51 -12.41 -2.58
C LEU A 13 -17.25 -13.72 -2.83
N ARG A 14 -18.57 -13.75 -2.61
CA ARG A 14 -19.40 -14.95 -2.83
C ARG A 14 -19.36 -15.43 -4.28
N LYS A 15 -19.30 -14.50 -5.24
CA LYS A 15 -19.10 -14.87 -6.64
C LYS A 15 -17.76 -15.54 -6.87
N VAL A 16 -16.68 -14.97 -6.34
CA VAL A 16 -15.33 -15.57 -6.41
C VAL A 16 -15.29 -16.96 -5.76
N LEU A 17 -15.95 -17.14 -4.62
CA LEU A 17 -16.05 -18.45 -3.96
C LEU A 17 -16.81 -19.47 -4.83
N ALA A 18 -17.90 -19.06 -5.47
CA ALA A 18 -18.66 -19.94 -6.37
C ALA A 18 -17.82 -20.32 -7.61
N ASP A 19 -17.09 -19.38 -8.21
CA ASP A 19 -16.20 -19.65 -9.35
C ASP A 19 -15.05 -20.62 -8.99
N ALA A 20 -14.61 -20.60 -7.72
CA ALA A 20 -13.58 -21.50 -7.18
C ALA A 20 -14.14 -22.84 -6.63
N ASP A 21 -15.45 -23.09 -6.76
CA ASP A 21 -16.14 -24.23 -6.14
C ASP A 21 -15.87 -24.34 -4.64
N ALA A 22 -15.77 -23.21 -3.94
CA ALA A 22 -15.52 -23.13 -2.50
C ALA A 22 -16.80 -22.79 -1.74
N GLN A 23 -17.12 -23.56 -0.70
CA GLN A 23 -18.33 -23.37 0.12
C GLN A 23 -18.23 -22.16 1.08
N GLY A 24 -17.01 -21.64 1.27
CA GLY A 24 -16.73 -20.50 2.10
C GLY A 24 -15.24 -20.19 2.15
N ILE A 25 -14.89 -19.19 2.97
CA ILE A 25 -13.50 -18.77 3.19
C ILE A 25 -13.24 -18.53 4.67
N VAL A 26 -12.03 -18.86 5.11
CA VAL A 26 -11.48 -18.43 6.40
C VAL A 26 -10.59 -17.22 6.16
N LEU A 27 -10.98 -16.06 6.69
CA LEU A 27 -10.20 -14.83 6.65
C LEU A 27 -9.27 -14.76 7.87
N THR A 28 -7.99 -14.63 7.60
CA THR A 28 -6.90 -14.60 8.60
C THR A 28 -6.21 -13.24 8.64
N SER A 29 -6.02 -12.61 7.47
CA SER A 29 -5.30 -11.35 7.35
C SER A 29 -6.08 -10.17 7.94
N PRO A 30 -5.39 -9.20 8.56
CA PRO A 30 -6.00 -7.97 9.04
C PRO A 30 -6.72 -7.20 7.93
N GLU A 31 -6.12 -7.13 6.73
CA GLU A 31 -6.63 -6.39 5.58
C GLU A 31 -7.98 -6.95 5.11
N ASN A 32 -8.09 -8.26 4.94
CA ASN A 32 -9.33 -8.87 4.47
C ASN A 32 -10.41 -8.93 5.56
N LYS A 33 -10.03 -9.12 6.84
CA LYS A 33 -10.99 -8.95 7.95
C LYS A 33 -11.57 -7.54 7.99
N ARG A 34 -10.72 -6.53 7.78
CA ARG A 34 -11.17 -5.14 7.69
C ARG A 34 -12.04 -4.91 6.46
N TYR A 35 -11.61 -5.36 5.29
CA TYR A 35 -12.29 -5.10 4.02
C TYR A 35 -13.69 -5.71 3.95
N PHE A 36 -13.83 -6.97 4.40
CA PHE A 36 -15.09 -7.72 4.28
C PHE A 36 -15.98 -7.63 5.52
N LEU A 37 -15.41 -7.40 6.69
CA LEU A 37 -16.15 -7.46 7.96
C LEU A 37 -16.06 -6.15 8.78
N GLY A 38 -15.20 -5.22 8.41
CA GLY A 38 -14.94 -4.00 9.17
C GLY A 38 -14.06 -4.19 10.40
N PHE A 39 -13.63 -5.41 10.70
CA PHE A 39 -12.89 -5.72 11.91
C PHE A 39 -11.44 -5.25 11.87
N THR A 40 -11.03 -4.46 12.86
CA THR A 40 -9.68 -3.89 12.97
C THR A 40 -8.84 -4.47 14.10
N GLY A 41 -9.35 -5.48 14.80
CA GLY A 41 -8.60 -6.16 15.87
C GLY A 41 -7.45 -7.01 15.32
N SER A 42 -6.39 -7.14 16.12
CA SER A 42 -5.17 -7.86 15.72
C SER A 42 -5.29 -9.39 15.79
N ASP A 43 -6.33 -9.91 16.45
CA ASP A 43 -6.58 -11.36 16.59
C ASP A 43 -8.04 -11.70 16.26
N GLY A 44 -8.27 -12.86 15.68
CA GLY A 44 -9.59 -13.32 15.28
C GLY A 44 -9.62 -13.84 13.83
N TYR A 45 -10.67 -14.61 13.51
CA TYR A 45 -10.88 -15.21 12.19
C TYR A 45 -12.27 -14.88 11.65
N GLY A 46 -12.35 -14.50 10.38
CA GLY A 46 -13.61 -14.45 9.67
C GLY A 46 -13.96 -15.80 9.05
N LEU A 47 -15.23 -16.18 9.08
CA LEU A 47 -15.77 -17.28 8.27
C LEU A 47 -16.95 -16.73 7.46
N ILE A 48 -16.80 -16.73 6.15
CA ILE A 48 -17.82 -16.26 5.23
C ILE A 48 -18.23 -17.42 4.33
N THR A 49 -19.54 -17.68 4.27
CA THR A 49 -20.15 -18.70 3.40
C THR A 49 -21.21 -18.04 2.49
N ALA A 50 -21.85 -18.83 1.64
CA ALA A 50 -22.98 -18.34 0.84
C ALA A 50 -24.08 -17.71 1.71
N GLU A 51 -24.31 -18.25 2.91
CA GLU A 51 -25.47 -17.94 3.76
C GLU A 51 -25.11 -17.11 4.99
N SER A 52 -23.87 -17.10 5.45
CA SER A 52 -23.48 -16.50 6.73
C SER A 52 -22.17 -15.74 6.68
N ARG A 53 -22.05 -14.76 7.58
CA ARG A 53 -20.80 -14.04 7.90
C ARG A 53 -20.60 -14.10 9.40
N GLN A 54 -19.45 -14.58 9.82
CA GLN A 54 -19.10 -14.74 11.23
C GLN A 54 -17.70 -14.20 11.47
N ILE A 55 -17.51 -13.56 12.62
CA ILE A 55 -16.18 -13.20 13.15
C ILE A 55 -15.98 -13.88 14.48
N PHE A 56 -14.91 -14.66 14.61
CA PHE A 56 -14.54 -15.39 15.82
C PHE A 56 -13.45 -14.63 16.54
N VAL A 57 -13.75 -14.16 17.73
CA VAL A 57 -12.85 -13.38 18.57
C VAL A 57 -12.86 -13.87 20.00
N ASP A 58 -11.80 -13.60 20.73
CA ASP A 58 -11.80 -13.82 22.17
C ASP A 58 -12.43 -12.65 22.94
N SER A 59 -12.43 -12.73 24.28
CA SER A 59 -13.07 -11.74 25.15
C SER A 59 -12.46 -10.34 25.03
N ARG A 60 -11.20 -10.19 24.57
CA ARG A 60 -10.54 -8.91 24.39
C ARG A 60 -11.14 -8.06 23.27
N TYR A 61 -11.75 -8.73 22.28
CA TYR A 61 -12.22 -8.09 21.03
C TYR A 61 -13.76 -8.17 20.86
N THR A 62 -14.50 -8.79 21.78
CA THR A 62 -15.94 -9.02 21.62
C THR A 62 -16.73 -7.71 21.47
N GLU A 63 -16.46 -6.72 22.28
CA GLU A 63 -17.17 -5.44 22.19
C GLU A 63 -16.78 -4.65 20.94
N GLN A 64 -15.48 -4.62 20.61
CA GLN A 64 -14.98 -4.00 19.37
C GLN A 64 -15.63 -4.64 18.13
N ALA A 65 -15.71 -5.97 18.08
CA ALA A 65 -16.31 -6.67 16.95
C ALA A 65 -17.82 -6.37 16.81
N LYS A 66 -18.56 -6.30 17.93
CA LYS A 66 -19.99 -5.93 17.91
C LYS A 66 -20.22 -4.50 17.37
N GLU A 67 -19.33 -3.58 17.67
CA GLU A 67 -19.39 -2.20 17.20
C GLU A 67 -19.05 -2.09 15.71
N GLN A 68 -18.00 -2.79 15.27
CA GLN A 68 -17.41 -2.61 13.94
C GLN A 68 -18.05 -3.50 12.87
N CYS A 69 -18.41 -4.75 13.22
CA CYS A 69 -18.78 -5.78 12.24
C CYS A 69 -20.27 -5.78 11.93
N ILE A 70 -20.75 -4.70 11.29
CA ILE A 70 -22.16 -4.54 10.92
C ILE A 70 -22.60 -5.68 9.99
N GLY A 71 -23.72 -6.31 10.30
CA GLY A 71 -24.29 -7.43 9.53
C GLY A 71 -23.49 -8.75 9.63
N THR A 72 -22.62 -8.89 10.63
CA THR A 72 -21.77 -10.06 10.87
C THR A 72 -22.03 -10.60 12.27
N ASP A 73 -22.17 -11.92 12.39
CA ASP A 73 -22.36 -12.59 13.68
C ASP A 73 -21.02 -12.63 14.44
N VAL A 74 -20.99 -12.05 15.65
CA VAL A 74 -19.83 -12.07 16.52
C VAL A 74 -19.87 -13.29 17.42
N VAL A 75 -18.90 -14.18 17.27
CA VAL A 75 -18.80 -15.44 18.01
C VAL A 75 -17.66 -15.35 19.03
N LEU A 76 -18.00 -15.45 20.31
CA LEU A 76 -16.99 -15.55 21.37
C LEU A 76 -16.32 -16.93 21.31
N ALA A 77 -15.00 -16.93 21.09
CA ALA A 77 -14.18 -18.14 21.01
C ALA A 77 -13.56 -18.47 22.37
N VAL A 78 -14.16 -19.40 23.07
CA VAL A 78 -13.58 -19.95 24.32
C VAL A 78 -12.65 -21.11 23.99
N GLY A 79 -11.43 -21.08 24.50
CA GLY A 79 -10.42 -22.14 24.27
C GLY A 79 -9.65 -22.04 22.95
N GLY A 80 -9.70 -20.87 22.29
CA GLY A 80 -8.92 -20.50 21.11
C GLY A 80 -9.75 -20.29 19.85
N THR A 81 -9.46 -19.21 19.16
CA THR A 81 -10.20 -18.74 17.98
C THR A 81 -10.15 -19.74 16.83
N ALA A 82 -8.97 -20.23 16.45
CA ALA A 82 -8.80 -21.22 15.38
C ALA A 82 -9.53 -22.56 15.66
N LYS A 83 -9.57 -22.99 16.93
CA LYS A 83 -10.31 -24.18 17.34
C LYS A 83 -11.81 -23.97 17.12
N ARG A 84 -12.33 -22.83 17.56
CA ARG A 84 -13.76 -22.51 17.47
C ARG A 84 -14.23 -22.39 16.00
N VAL A 85 -13.39 -21.79 15.13
CA VAL A 85 -13.66 -21.76 13.67
C VAL A 85 -13.71 -23.17 13.10
N SER A 86 -12.74 -24.05 13.46
CA SER A 86 -12.71 -25.43 12.98
C SER A 86 -13.93 -26.23 13.42
N GLU A 87 -14.43 -25.99 14.65
CA GLU A 87 -15.69 -26.57 15.14
C GLU A 87 -16.88 -26.10 14.31
N GLU A 88 -16.95 -24.82 13.98
CA GLU A 88 -18.02 -24.26 13.16
C GLU A 88 -18.01 -24.80 11.72
N ILE A 89 -16.83 -24.95 11.12
CA ILE A 89 -16.65 -25.60 9.82
C ILE A 89 -17.26 -27.01 9.81
N LYS A 90 -16.96 -27.79 10.84
CA LYS A 90 -17.51 -29.13 11.00
C LYS A 90 -19.04 -29.15 11.23
N ASN A 91 -19.53 -28.26 12.09
CA ASN A 91 -20.96 -28.13 12.38
C ASN A 91 -21.78 -27.77 11.14
N LYS A 92 -21.22 -26.97 10.24
CA LYS A 92 -21.85 -26.59 8.97
C LYS A 92 -21.65 -27.65 7.87
N GLY A 93 -20.86 -28.70 8.11
CA GLY A 93 -20.54 -29.73 7.12
C GLY A 93 -19.77 -29.24 5.91
N LEU A 94 -18.97 -28.21 6.09
CA LEU A 94 -18.17 -27.64 5.00
C LEU A 94 -16.99 -28.56 4.70
N GLN A 95 -16.78 -28.88 3.41
CA GLN A 95 -15.77 -29.82 2.95
C GLN A 95 -14.71 -29.19 2.05
N ARG A 96 -15.01 -28.02 1.45
CA ARG A 96 -14.08 -27.30 0.58
C ARG A 96 -14.13 -25.81 0.89
N LEU A 97 -13.01 -25.26 1.38
CA LEU A 97 -12.91 -23.89 1.87
C LEU A 97 -11.72 -23.16 1.22
N ALA A 98 -11.92 -21.90 0.90
CA ALA A 98 -10.85 -21.02 0.49
C ALA A 98 -9.99 -20.57 1.69
N MET A 99 -8.72 -20.34 1.44
CA MET A 99 -7.75 -19.81 2.40
C MET A 99 -6.86 -18.75 1.76
N GLU A 100 -6.35 -17.85 2.59
CA GLU A 100 -5.42 -16.81 2.21
C GLU A 100 -3.98 -17.36 2.19
N ASP A 101 -3.63 -18.09 1.13
CA ASP A 101 -2.38 -18.84 0.98
C ASP A 101 -1.11 -18.00 1.09
N ARG A 102 -1.19 -16.69 0.78
CA ARG A 102 -0.04 -15.77 0.87
C ARG A 102 0.10 -15.11 2.24
N GLN A 103 -0.93 -15.13 3.07
CA GLN A 103 -0.97 -14.45 4.37
C GLN A 103 -0.98 -15.42 5.55
N ILE A 104 -1.56 -16.61 5.40
CA ILE A 104 -1.62 -17.58 6.50
C ILE A 104 -0.24 -18.17 6.79
N PRO A 105 0.26 -18.11 8.04
CA PRO A 105 1.47 -18.82 8.41
C PRO A 105 1.34 -20.33 8.22
N TRP A 106 2.38 -20.98 7.70
CA TRP A 106 2.40 -22.42 7.42
C TRP A 106 1.95 -23.28 8.60
N GLY A 107 2.44 -22.98 9.82
CA GLY A 107 2.04 -23.72 11.03
C GLY A 107 0.58 -23.57 11.39
N GLU A 108 -0.03 -22.45 11.03
CA GLU A 108 -1.45 -22.19 11.23
C GLU A 108 -2.30 -22.98 10.23
N LEU A 109 -1.92 -23.00 8.95
CA LEU A 109 -2.55 -23.83 7.93
C LEU A 109 -2.53 -25.31 8.32
N LEU A 110 -1.37 -25.87 8.72
CA LEU A 110 -1.28 -27.24 9.24
C LEU A 110 -2.19 -27.48 10.44
N GLY A 111 -2.36 -26.47 11.29
CA GLY A 111 -3.30 -26.50 12.40
C GLY A 111 -4.76 -26.59 11.95
N PHE A 112 -5.15 -25.88 10.91
CA PHE A 112 -6.49 -25.99 10.30
C PHE A 112 -6.70 -27.34 9.62
N GLU A 113 -5.74 -27.84 8.84
CA GLU A 113 -5.78 -29.17 8.22
C GLU A 113 -5.97 -30.28 9.26
N LYS A 114 -5.17 -30.26 10.32
CA LYS A 114 -5.27 -31.26 11.40
C LYS A 114 -6.62 -31.23 12.12
N ARG A 115 -7.18 -30.05 12.36
CA ARG A 115 -8.49 -29.92 13.02
C ARG A 115 -9.66 -30.15 12.07
N GLY A 116 -9.48 -29.80 10.80
CA GLY A 116 -10.46 -29.92 9.73
C GLY A 116 -10.32 -31.22 8.93
N GLU A 117 -10.05 -32.37 9.57
CA GLU A 117 -9.91 -33.67 8.87
C GLU A 117 -11.06 -33.88 7.87
N GLY A 118 -10.69 -34.08 6.59
CA GLY A 118 -11.67 -34.22 5.49
C GLY A 118 -12.07 -32.92 4.83
N VAL A 119 -11.53 -31.74 5.26
CA VAL A 119 -11.74 -30.48 4.61
C VAL A 119 -10.59 -30.20 3.64
N GLU A 120 -10.92 -29.90 2.38
CA GLU A 120 -9.98 -29.43 1.38
C GLU A 120 -9.84 -27.90 1.51
N PHE A 121 -8.60 -27.38 1.63
CA PHE A 121 -8.32 -25.96 1.61
C PHE A 121 -7.72 -25.56 0.25
N VAL A 122 -8.31 -24.55 -0.39
CA VAL A 122 -7.89 -24.06 -1.71
C VAL A 122 -7.33 -22.62 -1.60
N PRO A 123 -6.24 -22.29 -2.32
CA PRO A 123 -5.66 -20.97 -2.30
C PRO A 123 -6.58 -19.97 -3.02
N LEU A 124 -6.72 -18.74 -2.49
CA LEU A 124 -7.56 -17.68 -3.08
C LEU A 124 -7.02 -16.26 -2.88
N SER A 125 -5.77 -16.09 -2.46
CA SER A 125 -5.20 -14.75 -2.19
C SER A 125 -5.16 -13.83 -3.40
N ALA A 126 -4.97 -14.37 -4.60
CA ALA A 126 -4.90 -13.59 -5.83
C ALA A 126 -6.27 -12.98 -6.17
N GLU A 127 -7.32 -13.78 -6.08
CA GLU A 127 -8.70 -13.40 -6.34
C GLU A 127 -9.22 -12.39 -5.31
N LEU A 128 -8.85 -12.55 -4.03
CA LEU A 128 -9.17 -11.58 -2.98
C LEU A 128 -8.51 -10.23 -3.24
N SER A 129 -7.26 -10.25 -3.66
CA SER A 129 -6.54 -9.03 -4.03
C SER A 129 -7.17 -8.36 -5.26
N ALA A 130 -7.66 -9.15 -6.22
CA ALA A 130 -8.35 -8.64 -7.41
C ALA A 130 -9.66 -7.90 -7.07
N ILE A 131 -10.40 -8.34 -6.04
CA ILE A 131 -11.61 -7.63 -5.57
C ILE A 131 -11.28 -6.21 -5.10
N ARG A 132 -10.07 -5.97 -4.56
CA ARG A 132 -9.61 -4.68 -4.00
C ARG A 132 -8.89 -3.77 -4.98
N ILE A 133 -8.68 -4.20 -6.24
CA ILE A 133 -8.01 -3.37 -7.27
C ILE A 133 -8.75 -2.04 -7.44
N THR A 134 -10.07 -2.10 -7.63
CA THR A 134 -10.92 -0.93 -7.80
C THR A 134 -11.49 -0.52 -6.45
N LYS A 135 -11.17 0.70 -6.01
CA LYS A 135 -11.65 1.27 -4.74
C LYS A 135 -13.00 1.92 -4.94
N ASP A 136 -13.88 1.77 -3.95
CA ASP A 136 -15.14 2.51 -3.90
C ASP A 136 -14.92 3.95 -3.38
N GLU A 137 -15.94 4.80 -3.50
CA GLU A 137 -15.89 6.22 -3.10
C GLU A 137 -15.48 6.41 -1.63
N SER A 138 -15.87 5.50 -0.75
CA SER A 138 -15.52 5.58 0.67
C SER A 138 -14.04 5.27 0.91
N GLU A 139 -13.48 4.32 0.18
CA GLU A 139 -12.06 3.99 0.20
C GLU A 139 -11.22 5.12 -0.39
N ILE A 140 -11.65 5.67 -1.54
CA ILE A 140 -11.00 6.80 -2.20
C ILE A 140 -10.92 8.01 -1.26
N ALA A 141 -12.01 8.33 -0.56
CA ALA A 141 -12.03 9.45 0.39
C ALA A 141 -11.02 9.27 1.53
N ILE A 142 -10.85 8.03 2.05
CA ILE A 142 -9.89 7.72 3.11
C ILE A 142 -8.45 7.82 2.58
N ILE A 143 -8.17 7.32 1.38
CA ILE A 143 -6.83 7.37 0.76
C ILE A 143 -6.44 8.83 0.47
N ARG A 144 -7.39 9.65 -0.04
CA ARG A 144 -7.14 11.10 -0.23
C ARG A 144 -6.73 11.79 1.08
N GLU A 145 -7.39 11.45 2.18
CA GLU A 145 -7.03 12.02 3.49
C GLU A 145 -5.67 11.50 3.97
N ALA A 146 -5.32 10.22 3.74
CA ALA A 146 -3.99 9.71 4.04
C ALA A 146 -2.89 10.45 3.26
N ILE A 147 -3.11 10.71 1.96
CA ILE A 147 -2.19 11.49 1.12
C ILE A 147 -2.06 12.92 1.65
N ARG A 148 -3.19 13.60 1.93
CA ARG A 148 -3.18 14.96 2.50
C ARG A 148 -2.40 15.05 3.81
N ILE A 149 -2.53 14.04 4.68
CA ILE A 149 -1.76 13.96 5.94
C ILE A 149 -0.26 13.85 5.64
N GLY A 150 0.14 12.96 4.73
CA GLY A 150 1.54 12.79 4.33
C GLY A 150 2.13 14.09 3.76
N ASP A 151 1.42 14.72 2.83
CA ASP A 151 1.84 15.96 2.19
C ASP A 151 2.04 17.10 3.20
N GLU A 152 1.09 17.28 4.11
CA GLU A 152 1.18 18.32 5.14
C GLU A 152 2.31 18.02 6.15
N ALA A 153 2.50 16.76 6.53
CA ALA A 153 3.60 16.35 7.40
C ALA A 153 4.97 16.63 6.74
N PHE A 154 5.10 16.34 5.45
CA PHE A 154 6.31 16.65 4.69
C PHE A 154 6.59 18.16 4.67
N ARG A 155 5.59 19.01 4.38
CA ARG A 155 5.75 20.47 4.41
C ARG A 155 6.25 20.97 5.78
N ARG A 156 5.72 20.41 6.86
CA ARG A 156 6.14 20.78 8.23
C ARG A 156 7.53 20.27 8.58
N THR A 157 7.99 19.21 7.93
CA THR A 157 9.33 18.64 8.16
C THR A 157 10.43 19.42 7.43
N LEU A 158 10.15 20.07 6.30
CA LEU A 158 11.16 20.80 5.51
C LEU A 158 12.03 21.75 6.34
N PRO A 159 11.51 22.55 7.28
CA PRO A 159 12.33 23.47 8.08
C PRO A 159 13.31 22.78 9.03
N GLU A 160 13.12 21.50 9.30
CA GLU A 160 13.98 20.69 10.20
C GLU A 160 15.14 20.01 9.45
N ILE A 161 15.13 20.04 8.11
CA ILE A 161 16.19 19.51 7.26
C ILE A 161 17.34 20.52 7.23
N LYS A 162 18.40 20.26 8.01
CA LYS A 162 19.53 21.17 8.22
C LYS A 162 20.85 20.40 8.23
N THR A 163 21.92 21.04 7.86
CA THR A 163 23.28 20.48 8.00
C THR A 163 23.52 20.00 9.42
N GLY A 164 24.01 18.76 9.56
CA GLY A 164 24.41 18.15 10.81
C GLY A 164 23.30 17.36 11.54
N VAL A 165 22.03 17.48 11.15
CA VAL A 165 20.99 16.57 11.66
C VAL A 165 21.13 15.21 10.98
N THR A 166 20.66 14.13 11.62
CA THR A 166 20.73 12.78 11.04
C THR A 166 19.51 12.49 10.16
N GLU A 167 19.65 11.56 9.21
CA GLU A 167 18.52 11.04 8.43
C GLU A 167 17.43 10.48 9.35
N ALA A 168 17.83 9.76 10.41
CA ALA A 168 16.92 9.24 11.43
C ALA A 168 16.12 10.34 12.14
N HIS A 169 16.73 11.50 12.40
CA HIS A 169 16.03 12.65 12.97
C HIS A 169 14.94 13.17 12.03
N VAL A 170 15.26 13.32 10.73
CA VAL A 170 14.28 13.78 9.73
C VAL A 170 13.10 12.81 9.64
N ALA A 171 13.37 11.50 9.58
CA ALA A 171 12.32 10.47 9.58
C ALA A 171 11.44 10.55 10.83
N ALA A 172 12.05 10.69 12.02
CA ALA A 172 11.32 10.78 13.28
C ALA A 172 10.41 12.02 13.34
N VAL A 173 10.87 13.18 12.85
CA VAL A 173 10.05 14.40 12.77
C VAL A 173 8.88 14.18 11.82
N LEU A 174 9.11 13.62 10.64
CA LEU A 174 8.08 13.37 9.64
C LEU A 174 6.99 12.42 10.17
N GLU A 175 7.38 11.31 10.78
CA GLU A 175 6.44 10.37 11.39
C GLU A 175 5.68 10.97 12.58
N HIS A 176 6.32 11.84 13.35
CA HIS A 176 5.67 12.59 14.43
C HIS A 176 4.58 13.51 13.88
N GLU A 177 4.88 14.28 12.84
CA GLU A 177 3.92 15.19 12.20
C GLU A 177 2.74 14.42 11.58
N MET A 178 2.98 13.28 10.91
CA MET A 178 1.91 12.41 10.43
C MET A 178 0.95 12.00 11.57
N ARG A 179 1.50 11.61 12.73
CA ARG A 179 0.68 11.23 13.89
C ARG A 179 -0.10 12.39 14.47
N LEU A 180 0.48 13.58 14.56
CA LEU A 180 -0.22 14.79 15.02
C LEU A 180 -1.38 15.16 14.09
N LEU A 181 -1.26 14.83 12.80
CA LEU A 181 -2.30 15.06 11.80
C LEU A 181 -3.37 13.96 11.75
N GLY A 182 -3.23 12.90 12.56
CA GLY A 182 -4.24 11.86 12.73
C GLY A 182 -3.90 10.50 12.09
N ALA A 183 -2.69 10.32 11.55
CA ALA A 183 -2.25 9.02 11.05
C ALA A 183 -2.11 7.99 12.18
N GLN A 184 -2.39 6.72 11.85
CA GLN A 184 -2.17 5.59 12.74
C GLN A 184 -0.69 5.20 12.86
N GLY A 185 0.11 5.57 11.88
CA GLY A 185 1.55 5.32 11.78
C GLY A 185 2.04 5.44 10.34
N PRO A 186 3.33 5.18 10.07
CA PRO A 186 3.84 5.10 8.72
C PRO A 186 3.26 3.87 7.99
N SER A 187 3.08 3.95 6.67
CA SER A 187 2.63 2.83 5.81
C SER A 187 3.74 1.83 5.53
N PHE A 188 4.98 2.27 5.61
CA PHE A 188 6.22 1.49 5.49
C PHE A 188 7.33 2.16 6.29
N THR A 189 8.52 1.54 6.35
CA THR A 189 9.69 2.16 7.01
C THR A 189 10.12 3.38 6.21
N THR A 190 10.01 4.56 6.79
CA THR A 190 10.35 5.84 6.17
C THR A 190 11.79 5.84 5.65
N ILE A 191 11.96 6.19 4.39
CA ILE A 191 13.26 6.32 3.75
C ILE A 191 13.70 7.78 3.84
N VAL A 192 14.91 8.00 4.35
CA VAL A 192 15.63 9.26 4.23
C VAL A 192 17.05 8.89 3.85
N ALA A 193 17.40 9.08 2.59
CA ALA A 193 18.71 8.71 2.05
C ALA A 193 19.40 9.95 1.48
N SER A 194 20.56 10.31 2.05
CA SER A 194 21.25 11.55 1.74
C SER A 194 22.64 11.35 1.17
N GLY A 195 23.10 12.27 0.33
CA GLY A 195 24.38 12.24 -0.33
C GLY A 195 24.57 10.94 -1.14
N TYR A 196 25.67 10.23 -0.92
CA TYR A 196 25.93 8.95 -1.61
C TYR A 196 24.88 7.87 -1.35
N ARG A 197 24.16 7.94 -0.20
CA ARG A 197 23.10 6.99 0.14
C ARG A 197 21.84 7.19 -0.67
N SER A 198 21.63 8.38 -1.25
CA SER A 198 20.50 8.61 -2.16
C SER A 198 20.54 7.72 -3.40
N ALA A 199 21.71 7.18 -3.76
CA ALA A 199 21.85 6.14 -4.77
C ALA A 199 21.36 4.73 -4.34
N MET A 200 20.83 4.60 -3.12
CA MET A 200 20.21 3.37 -2.61
C MET A 200 18.70 3.50 -2.61
N PRO A 201 17.94 2.88 -3.54
CA PRO A 201 16.48 3.06 -3.64
C PRO A 201 15.73 2.80 -2.33
N HIS A 202 16.19 1.81 -1.55
CA HIS A 202 15.61 1.45 -0.23
C HIS A 202 16.52 1.87 0.94
N GLY A 203 17.17 3.03 0.81
CA GLY A 203 18.06 3.58 1.82
C GLY A 203 17.30 4.08 3.06
N THR A 204 16.89 3.16 3.95
CA THR A 204 16.21 3.54 5.21
C THR A 204 17.04 4.54 6.00
N ALA A 205 16.34 5.42 6.73
CA ALA A 205 16.96 6.47 7.52
C ALA A 205 18.00 5.94 8.51
N SER A 206 19.17 6.58 8.55
CA SER A 206 20.34 6.16 9.33
C SER A 206 20.90 7.28 10.21
N GLU A 207 21.97 7.00 10.93
CA GLU A 207 22.73 7.99 11.70
C GLU A 207 23.63 8.90 10.84
N LYS A 208 23.63 8.74 9.51
CA LYS A 208 24.35 9.67 8.62
C LYS A 208 23.82 11.07 8.83
N LYS A 209 24.73 12.01 9.05
CA LYS A 209 24.42 13.44 9.13
C LYS A 209 24.27 14.02 7.73
N LEU A 210 23.30 14.89 7.57
CA LEU A 210 23.11 15.67 6.36
C LEU A 210 24.27 16.64 6.18
N GLU A 211 24.76 16.74 4.97
CA GLU A 211 25.91 17.59 4.61
C GLU A 211 25.48 18.61 3.55
N ALA A 212 26.23 19.70 3.43
CA ALA A 212 26.00 20.69 2.39
C ALA A 212 26.09 20.03 1.00
N HIS A 213 25.21 20.39 0.10
CA HIS A 213 25.06 19.88 -1.28
C HIS A 213 24.53 18.43 -1.39
N ASP A 214 24.12 17.81 -0.27
CA ASP A 214 23.51 16.50 -0.34
C ASP A 214 22.17 16.53 -1.10
N PRO A 215 21.95 15.64 -2.09
CA PRO A 215 20.60 15.20 -2.45
C PRO A 215 20.02 14.42 -1.27
N ILE A 216 18.76 14.64 -0.95
CA ILE A 216 18.06 13.96 0.15
C ILE A 216 16.76 13.41 -0.43
N THR A 217 16.73 12.12 -0.69
CA THR A 217 15.52 11.41 -1.10
C THR A 217 14.75 11.02 0.15
N ILE A 218 13.51 11.50 0.23
CA ILE A 218 12.57 11.25 1.33
C ILE A 218 11.37 10.56 0.76
N ASP A 219 11.20 9.28 1.13
CA ASP A 219 10.10 8.45 0.70
C ASP A 219 9.29 8.03 1.93
N PHE A 220 8.01 8.35 1.90
CA PHE A 220 7.15 8.33 3.07
C PHE A 220 5.68 8.11 2.71
N GLY A 221 4.98 7.51 3.62
CA GLY A 221 3.54 7.38 3.58
C GLY A 221 2.97 7.12 4.95
N CYS A 222 1.67 7.31 5.12
CA CYS A 222 1.00 7.05 6.38
C CYS A 222 -0.19 6.13 6.23
N VAL A 223 -0.61 5.51 7.35
CA VAL A 223 -1.84 4.76 7.46
C VAL A 223 -2.90 5.64 8.11
N TYR A 224 -3.99 5.89 7.39
CA TYR A 224 -5.17 6.57 7.93
C TYR A 224 -6.40 5.69 7.74
N GLN A 225 -7.13 5.44 8.82
CA GLN A 225 -8.23 4.48 8.84
C GLN A 225 -7.91 3.17 8.09
N GLY A 226 -6.67 2.65 8.26
CA GLY A 226 -6.16 1.41 7.70
C GLY A 226 -5.76 1.46 6.23
N TYR A 227 -5.92 2.56 5.53
CA TYR A 227 -5.46 2.75 4.16
C TYR A 227 -4.13 3.49 4.13
N CYS A 228 -3.29 3.11 3.18
CA CYS A 228 -1.95 3.64 3.00
C CYS A 228 -1.94 4.84 2.06
N SER A 229 -1.02 5.76 2.29
CA SER A 229 -0.51 6.72 1.30
C SER A 229 0.93 6.43 0.99
N ASP A 230 1.43 7.00 -0.13
CA ASP A 230 2.78 6.85 -0.63
C ASP A 230 3.21 8.08 -1.44
N ALA A 231 4.41 8.62 -1.16
CA ALA A 231 4.98 9.74 -1.89
C ALA A 231 6.49 9.85 -1.68
N THR A 232 7.22 10.22 -2.72
CA THR A 232 8.65 10.53 -2.65
C THR A 232 8.95 11.93 -3.15
N ARG A 233 9.83 12.63 -2.44
CA ARG A 233 10.48 13.85 -2.93
C ARG A 233 11.98 13.79 -2.68
N THR A 234 12.74 14.30 -3.65
CA THR A 234 14.16 14.57 -3.48
C THR A 234 14.37 16.06 -3.35
N VAL A 235 14.98 16.52 -2.25
CA VAL A 235 15.37 17.90 -2.00
C VAL A 235 16.88 18.02 -1.89
N PHE A 236 17.43 19.23 -2.02
CA PHE A 236 18.87 19.48 -1.91
C PHE A 236 19.16 20.42 -0.75
N LEU A 237 20.21 20.13 0.01
CA LEU A 237 20.69 21.01 1.07
C LEU A 237 21.80 21.92 0.51
N GLY A 238 21.43 23.05 -0.07
CA GLY A 238 22.29 23.89 -0.92
C GLY A 238 22.24 23.45 -2.39
N GLU A 239 22.89 24.22 -3.25
CA GLU A 239 22.85 24.01 -4.71
C GLU A 239 23.40 22.63 -5.11
N PRO A 240 22.66 21.85 -5.94
CA PRO A 240 23.16 20.59 -6.46
C PRO A 240 24.30 20.80 -7.47
N THR A 241 25.08 19.75 -7.71
CA THR A 241 25.99 19.70 -8.85
C THR A 241 25.24 19.71 -10.17
N ASP A 242 25.89 20.12 -11.27
CA ASP A 242 25.30 20.12 -12.61
C ASP A 242 24.78 18.72 -13.01
N GLU A 243 25.50 17.66 -12.62
CA GLU A 243 25.10 16.27 -12.88
C GLU A 243 23.83 15.91 -12.11
N MET A 244 23.75 16.22 -10.82
CA MET A 244 22.54 15.96 -10.01
C MET A 244 21.35 16.76 -10.48
N ARG A 245 21.55 17.99 -10.93
CA ARG A 245 20.50 18.81 -11.55
C ARG A 245 19.97 18.15 -12.81
N ARG A 246 20.86 17.68 -13.69
CA ARG A 246 20.47 16.96 -14.91
C ARG A 246 19.70 15.68 -14.60
N ILE A 247 20.16 14.88 -13.62
CA ILE A 247 19.45 13.68 -13.18
C ILE A 247 18.05 14.04 -12.69
N TYR A 248 17.93 15.10 -11.87
CA TYR A 248 16.63 15.57 -11.37
C TYR A 248 15.67 15.94 -12.50
N GLU A 249 16.15 16.71 -13.48
CA GLU A 249 15.35 17.15 -14.62
C GLU A 249 14.84 15.97 -15.46
N VAL A 250 15.66 14.94 -15.69
CA VAL A 250 15.25 13.71 -16.41
C VAL A 250 14.20 12.94 -15.63
N VAL A 251 14.37 12.77 -14.31
CA VAL A 251 13.38 12.08 -13.46
C VAL A 251 12.08 12.86 -13.41
N LEU A 252 12.14 14.19 -13.30
CA LEU A 252 10.96 15.06 -13.31
C LEU A 252 10.19 14.95 -14.63
N GLU A 253 10.90 14.99 -15.77
CA GLU A 253 10.28 14.80 -17.09
C GLU A 253 9.60 13.42 -17.20
N ALA A 254 10.28 12.36 -16.80
CA ALA A 254 9.75 11.01 -16.82
C ALA A 254 8.48 10.89 -15.96
N GLN A 255 8.50 11.45 -14.75
CA GLN A 255 7.38 11.44 -13.82
C GLN A 255 6.19 12.23 -14.38
N GLN A 256 6.39 13.46 -14.79
CA GLN A 256 5.32 14.32 -15.30
C GLN A 256 4.71 13.76 -16.58
N LYS A 257 5.53 13.33 -17.55
CA LYS A 257 5.07 12.75 -18.80
C LYS A 257 4.20 11.50 -18.55
N THR A 258 4.64 10.65 -17.61
CA THR A 258 3.87 9.44 -17.28
C THR A 258 2.57 9.79 -16.60
N ALA A 259 2.59 10.59 -15.52
CA ALA A 259 1.40 10.94 -14.75
C ALA A 259 0.32 11.60 -15.63
N HIS A 260 0.71 12.49 -16.56
CA HIS A 260 -0.22 13.14 -17.49
C HIS A 260 -0.68 12.24 -18.67
N SER A 261 0.00 11.11 -18.92
CA SER A 261 -0.36 10.16 -19.98
C SER A 261 -1.28 9.05 -19.52
N LEU A 262 -1.51 8.93 -18.20
CA LEU A 262 -2.34 7.87 -17.63
C LEU A 262 -3.77 7.91 -18.16
N LYS A 263 -4.29 6.74 -18.55
CA LYS A 263 -5.66 6.56 -19.02
C LYS A 263 -6.22 5.23 -18.51
N PRO A 264 -7.54 5.15 -18.31
CA PRO A 264 -8.19 3.90 -17.94
C PRO A 264 -7.92 2.83 -19.00
N GLY A 265 -7.74 1.59 -18.55
CA GLY A 265 -7.47 0.43 -19.40
C GLY A 265 -6.02 0.24 -19.83
N MET A 266 -5.09 1.14 -19.48
CA MET A 266 -3.65 0.92 -19.70
C MET A 266 -3.14 -0.25 -18.86
N THR A 267 -2.26 -1.06 -19.44
CA THR A 267 -1.54 -2.11 -18.71
C THR A 267 -0.39 -1.51 -17.89
N GLY A 268 0.05 -2.22 -16.86
CA GLY A 268 1.22 -1.80 -16.08
C GLY A 268 2.49 -1.69 -16.94
N HIS A 269 2.62 -2.56 -17.94
CA HIS A 269 3.72 -2.49 -18.92
C HIS A 269 3.70 -1.19 -19.74
N GLU A 270 2.54 -0.80 -20.25
CA GLU A 270 2.39 0.44 -21.03
C GLU A 270 2.72 1.67 -20.20
N ILE A 271 2.32 1.69 -18.92
CA ILE A 271 2.60 2.80 -17.99
C ILE A 271 4.10 2.88 -17.67
N ASP A 272 4.74 1.76 -17.29
CA ASP A 272 6.17 1.70 -16.98
C ASP A 272 7.01 2.16 -18.19
N LYS A 273 6.62 1.72 -19.38
CA LYS A 273 7.35 2.04 -20.61
C LYS A 273 7.49 3.53 -20.86
N ILE A 274 6.50 4.36 -20.51
CA ILE A 274 6.55 5.81 -20.74
C ILE A 274 7.73 6.43 -20.00
N ALA A 275 7.86 6.15 -18.69
CA ALA A 275 8.94 6.68 -17.89
C ALA A 275 10.30 6.09 -18.28
N ARG A 276 10.32 4.78 -18.53
CA ARG A 276 11.54 4.04 -18.88
C ARG A 276 12.13 4.51 -20.21
N ASP A 277 11.31 4.81 -21.20
CA ASP A 277 11.77 5.36 -22.48
C ASP A 277 12.42 6.74 -22.26
N VAL A 278 11.82 7.65 -21.49
CA VAL A 278 12.40 8.98 -21.19
C VAL A 278 13.78 8.84 -20.56
N ILE A 279 13.88 8.00 -19.52
CA ILE A 279 15.14 7.81 -18.78
C ILE A 279 16.21 7.17 -19.68
N SER A 280 15.81 6.19 -20.52
CA SER A 280 16.72 5.50 -21.44
C SER A 280 17.22 6.41 -22.56
N ASP A 281 16.34 7.23 -23.14
CA ASP A 281 16.69 8.18 -24.20
C ASP A 281 17.64 9.26 -23.69
N ALA A 282 17.57 9.61 -22.40
CA ALA A 282 18.50 10.51 -21.73
C ALA A 282 19.85 9.85 -21.36
N GLY A 283 20.01 8.53 -21.62
CA GLY A 283 21.25 7.78 -21.36
C GLY A 283 21.38 7.20 -19.94
N TYR A 284 20.29 7.19 -19.15
CA TYR A 284 20.28 6.68 -17.77
C TYR A 284 19.52 5.36 -17.59
N GLY A 285 19.17 4.65 -18.67
CA GLY A 285 18.32 3.45 -18.61
C GLY A 285 18.84 2.35 -17.67
N GLU A 286 20.16 2.15 -17.58
CA GLU A 286 20.75 1.17 -16.66
C GLU A 286 20.67 1.55 -15.17
N TYR A 287 20.39 2.81 -14.87
CA TYR A 287 20.28 3.36 -13.51
C TYR A 287 18.83 3.42 -13.00
N PHE A 288 17.86 2.96 -13.77
CA PHE A 288 16.46 2.79 -13.37
C PHE A 288 16.16 1.30 -13.20
N GLY A 289 16.52 0.75 -12.06
CA GLY A 289 16.58 -0.70 -11.81
C GLY A 289 15.31 -1.31 -11.16
N HIS A 290 14.22 -0.55 -10.95
CA HIS A 290 12.99 -1.06 -10.37
C HIS A 290 11.76 -0.83 -11.27
N SER A 291 10.60 -1.33 -10.87
CA SER A 291 9.31 -1.04 -11.51
C SER A 291 8.94 0.43 -11.35
N LEU A 292 8.19 0.96 -12.28
CA LEU A 292 7.74 2.36 -12.18
C LEU A 292 6.87 2.62 -10.96
N GLY A 293 6.07 1.63 -10.53
CA GLY A 293 5.16 1.80 -9.41
C GLY A 293 4.18 0.66 -9.21
N HIS A 294 3.21 0.89 -8.34
CA HIS A 294 2.21 -0.09 -7.90
C HIS A 294 0.89 0.58 -7.54
N SER A 295 -0.14 -0.22 -7.32
CA SER A 295 -1.35 0.26 -6.65
C SER A 295 -1.17 0.21 -5.13
N LEU A 296 -2.00 0.94 -4.42
CA LEU A 296 -2.05 0.95 -2.96
C LEU A 296 -3.50 0.86 -2.46
N GLY A 297 -3.66 0.60 -1.17
CA GLY A 297 -4.95 0.50 -0.50
C GLY A 297 -4.78 0.17 0.98
N LEU A 298 -5.29 -0.97 1.42
CA LEU A 298 -5.05 -1.50 2.77
C LEU A 298 -3.60 -1.96 2.98
N LEU A 299 -2.92 -2.30 1.90
CA LEU A 299 -1.47 -2.52 1.85
C LEU A 299 -0.84 -1.41 1.00
N VAL A 300 0.39 -1.03 1.32
CA VAL A 300 1.13 -0.08 0.49
C VAL A 300 1.37 -0.65 -0.90
N HIS A 301 1.70 -1.93 -1.02
CA HIS A 301 1.84 -2.62 -2.29
C HIS A 301 0.62 -3.52 -2.55
N GLU A 302 -0.24 -3.10 -3.46
CA GLU A 302 -1.36 -3.90 -3.97
C GLU A 302 -1.27 -4.03 -5.50
N PRO A 303 -1.86 -5.08 -6.11
CA PRO A 303 -2.01 -5.11 -7.56
C PRO A 303 -3.00 -4.01 -8.05
N PRO A 304 -2.82 -3.56 -9.32
CA PRO A 304 -1.80 -3.91 -10.29
C PRO A 304 -0.45 -3.24 -10.05
N SER A 305 0.63 -3.79 -10.66
CA SER A 305 1.94 -3.15 -10.70
C SER A 305 2.13 -2.42 -12.03
N ALA A 306 2.75 -1.25 -12.02
CA ALA A 306 3.27 -0.57 -13.21
C ALA A 306 4.72 -1.02 -13.41
N ALA A 307 4.91 -2.11 -14.18
CA ALA A 307 6.19 -2.80 -14.31
C ALA A 307 6.38 -3.39 -15.70
N PRO A 308 7.63 -3.64 -16.15
CA PRO A 308 7.89 -4.35 -17.39
C PRO A 308 7.17 -5.71 -17.43
N GLY A 309 6.36 -5.95 -18.49
CA GLY A 309 5.60 -7.19 -18.68
C GLY A 309 4.35 -7.34 -17.81
N ALA A 310 3.94 -6.35 -17.05
CA ALA A 310 2.70 -6.39 -16.28
C ALA A 310 1.49 -6.15 -17.19
N GLU A 311 0.65 -7.19 -17.38
CA GLU A 311 -0.49 -7.18 -18.31
C GLU A 311 -1.82 -6.76 -17.64
N THR A 312 -1.87 -6.71 -16.29
CA THR A 312 -3.08 -6.28 -15.59
C THR A 312 -3.35 -4.81 -15.89
N ARG A 313 -4.63 -4.50 -16.16
CA ARG A 313 -5.07 -3.16 -16.52
C ARG A 313 -5.42 -2.34 -15.28
N PHE A 314 -5.15 -1.06 -15.38
CA PHE A 314 -5.61 -0.06 -14.41
C PHE A 314 -6.97 0.49 -14.87
N GLU A 315 -8.01 0.13 -14.14
CA GLU A 315 -9.39 0.54 -14.42
C GLU A 315 -9.79 1.74 -13.55
N PRO A 316 -10.87 2.47 -13.89
CA PRO A 316 -11.37 3.56 -13.03
C PRO A 316 -11.57 3.10 -11.59
N GLY A 317 -11.11 3.91 -10.63
CA GLY A 317 -11.06 3.57 -9.20
C GLY A 317 -9.79 2.83 -8.78
N SER A 318 -8.87 2.49 -9.70
CA SER A 318 -7.53 1.99 -9.36
C SER A 318 -6.61 3.15 -9.00
N PHE A 319 -5.69 2.91 -8.08
CA PHE A 319 -4.59 3.83 -7.79
C PHE A 319 -3.30 3.33 -8.46
N VAL A 320 -2.39 4.25 -8.77
CA VAL A 320 -1.04 3.94 -9.24
C VAL A 320 -0.05 4.95 -8.70
N THR A 321 1.07 4.48 -8.14
CA THR A 321 2.24 5.32 -7.87
C THR A 321 3.02 5.52 -9.16
N VAL A 322 3.52 6.73 -9.39
CA VAL A 322 4.38 7.08 -10.53
C VAL A 322 5.68 7.60 -9.97
N GLU A 323 6.65 6.70 -9.81
CA GLU A 323 7.87 6.90 -9.00
C GLU A 323 9.17 6.57 -9.75
N PRO A 324 9.40 7.15 -10.96
CA PRO A 324 10.66 6.94 -11.63
C PRO A 324 11.83 7.42 -10.78
N GLY A 325 12.96 6.71 -10.88
CA GLY A 325 14.18 7.07 -10.18
C GLY A 325 15.44 6.75 -10.97
N ILE A 326 16.48 7.55 -10.76
CA ILE A 326 17.83 7.34 -11.30
C ILE A 326 18.81 7.29 -10.13
N TYR A 327 19.61 6.22 -10.05
CA TYR A 327 20.51 5.94 -8.93
C TYR A 327 21.91 5.64 -9.44
N VAL A 328 22.83 6.62 -9.32
CA VAL A 328 24.20 6.51 -9.83
C VAL A 328 25.17 6.34 -8.66
N ALA A 329 25.77 5.17 -8.54
CA ALA A 329 26.70 4.87 -7.46
C ALA A 329 27.87 5.87 -7.45
N GLY A 330 28.16 6.45 -6.27
CA GLY A 330 29.21 7.47 -6.10
C GLY A 330 28.82 8.90 -6.50
N VAL A 331 27.65 9.10 -7.12
CA VAL A 331 27.10 10.40 -7.48
C VAL A 331 25.93 10.75 -6.58
N GLY A 332 24.89 9.95 -6.61
CA GLY A 332 23.65 10.13 -5.87
C GLY A 332 22.44 9.55 -6.61
N GLY A 333 21.26 9.76 -6.08
CA GLY A 333 20.00 9.34 -6.70
C GLY A 333 18.89 10.36 -6.51
N VAL A 334 17.92 10.27 -7.39
CA VAL A 334 16.69 11.08 -7.38
C VAL A 334 15.50 10.16 -7.61
N ARG A 335 14.46 10.27 -6.80
CA ARG A 335 13.11 9.74 -7.05
C ARG A 335 12.10 10.85 -6.83
N ILE A 336 11.12 10.95 -7.72
CA ILE A 336 9.97 11.85 -7.60
C ILE A 336 8.74 11.00 -7.82
N GLU A 337 7.84 11.01 -6.87
CA GLU A 337 6.66 10.15 -6.87
C GLU A 337 5.38 10.92 -6.56
N ASP A 338 4.35 10.60 -7.30
CA ASP A 338 2.97 10.95 -6.96
C ASP A 338 2.09 9.69 -6.95
N THR A 339 1.12 9.67 -6.06
CA THR A 339 -0.02 8.76 -6.15
C THR A 339 -1.10 9.36 -7.05
N CYS A 340 -1.53 8.58 -8.06
CA CYS A 340 -2.57 8.95 -9.01
C CYS A 340 -3.79 8.05 -8.87
N LEU A 341 -4.99 8.61 -9.02
CA LEU A 341 -6.26 7.89 -9.13
C LEU A 341 -6.66 7.81 -10.60
N ILE A 342 -6.90 6.61 -11.13
CA ILE A 342 -7.46 6.43 -12.46
C ILE A 342 -8.94 6.75 -12.44
N THR A 343 -9.38 7.60 -13.37
CA THR A 343 -10.77 8.04 -13.53
C THR A 343 -11.32 7.58 -14.88
N GLU A 344 -12.60 7.78 -15.15
CA GLU A 344 -13.21 7.47 -16.44
C GLU A 344 -12.59 8.24 -17.63
N GLU A 345 -12.04 9.43 -17.38
CA GLU A 345 -11.53 10.34 -18.41
C GLU A 345 -9.99 10.35 -18.50
N GLY A 346 -9.29 9.80 -17.50
CA GLY A 346 -7.82 9.84 -17.42
C GLY A 346 -7.31 9.49 -16.04
N ALA A 347 -6.52 10.40 -15.44
CA ALA A 347 -6.05 10.23 -14.06
C ALA A 347 -6.03 11.56 -13.32
N GLU A 348 -6.28 11.51 -12.02
CA GLU A 348 -6.13 12.62 -11.09
C GLU A 348 -4.87 12.41 -10.26
N ILE A 349 -3.96 13.38 -10.27
CA ILE A 349 -2.77 13.39 -9.42
C ILE A 349 -3.21 13.86 -8.04
N LEU A 350 -3.04 13.03 -7.02
CA LEU A 350 -3.54 13.29 -5.66
C LEU A 350 -2.49 13.90 -4.75
N THR A 351 -1.21 13.61 -4.97
CA THR A 351 -0.10 14.20 -4.21
C THR A 351 0.04 15.68 -4.57
N ASP A 352 -0.15 16.56 -3.59
CA ASP A 352 -0.13 18.03 -3.75
C ASP A 352 1.20 18.63 -3.23
N LEU A 353 2.31 18.02 -3.58
CA LEU A 353 3.65 18.50 -3.24
C LEU A 353 4.35 19.07 -4.48
N PRO A 354 5.07 20.21 -4.36
CA PRO A 354 5.89 20.72 -5.44
C PRO A 354 6.85 19.66 -5.98
N LYS A 355 7.01 19.61 -7.30
CA LYS A 355 7.91 18.72 -8.01
C LYS A 355 9.14 19.41 -8.58
N GLU A 356 9.14 20.73 -8.55
CA GLU A 356 10.28 21.52 -8.96
C GLU A 356 11.46 21.29 -8.02
N LEU A 357 12.67 21.40 -8.55
CA LEU A 357 13.89 21.23 -7.78
C LEU A 357 13.89 22.17 -6.56
N THR A 358 13.81 21.56 -5.37
CA THR A 358 13.75 22.28 -4.10
C THR A 358 15.14 22.34 -3.48
N VAL A 359 15.64 23.55 -3.30
CA VAL A 359 16.92 23.83 -2.62
C VAL A 359 16.64 24.43 -1.25
N LEU A 360 17.09 23.74 -0.21
CA LEU A 360 17.00 24.18 1.17
C LEU A 360 18.26 24.93 1.56
N PRO A 361 18.20 25.90 2.49
CA PRO A 361 19.39 26.61 2.97
C PRO A 361 20.33 25.63 3.73
N VAL A 362 21.66 25.88 3.58
CA VAL A 362 22.73 25.10 4.24
C VAL A 362 22.84 25.47 5.72
#